data_7ee4eb6d9b72fe73647995e7005f1508
#
_entry.id   7ee4eb6d9b72fe73647995e7005f1508
#
_cell.length_a   1.000
_cell.length_b   1.000
_cell.length_c   1.000
_cell.angle_alpha   90.00
_cell.angle_beta   90.00
_cell.angle_gamma   90.00
#
_symmetry.space_group_name_H-M   'P 1'
#
loop_
_entity.id
_entity.type
_entity.pdbx_description
1 polymer ?
#
loop_
_entity_poly.entity_id
_entity_poly.type
_entity_poly.pdbx_seq_one_letter_code
_entity_poly.pdbx_strand_id
1 'polypeptide(L)'
;MKLKSNLKKSNAVSLIYLFGLLLASAELISHFLGKSLCTTGGCRIVESFVKGGDLVLLIIGVVLFGSLLFISLSKHRILNNIHLLILISAMCVEGYLVGFQLFIIHEICVFCLTVFTLITIAILIKFIQGDKELIFAFVAFVSVFFVTYLVNPQIGNFPASQYVLVYSKSCPNCEEVIQFCKQYKLPVTPVEVSHLSGTFKALNINSVPVLFCDEGMQKHFILGKENIKDYLIAKLPAKHTNEEGLCPIFEQGKCK
;
A
#
# COMPACT_ATOMS: atom_id res chain seq x y z
N MET A 1 29.07 -14.52 -39.23
CA MET A 1 28.44 -13.25 -38.77
C MET A 1 27.45 -13.45 -37.62
N LYS A 2 26.72 -14.57 -37.48
CA LYS A 2 25.77 -14.88 -36.39
C LYS A 2 26.41 -15.00 -34.98
N LEU A 3 27.64 -15.53 -34.87
CA LEU A 3 28.31 -15.77 -33.57
C LEU A 3 28.66 -14.46 -32.83
N LYS A 4 29.13 -13.44 -33.53
CA LYS A 4 29.47 -12.11 -32.93
C LYS A 4 28.22 -11.35 -32.44
N SER A 5 27.10 -11.54 -33.10
CA SER A 5 25.79 -10.95 -32.72
C SER A 5 25.26 -11.56 -31.41
N ASN A 6 25.41 -12.86 -31.21
CA ASN A 6 24.95 -13.56 -30.00
C ASN A 6 25.78 -13.22 -28.76
N LEU A 7 27.11 -13.04 -28.91
CA LEU A 7 27.97 -12.63 -27.78
C LEU A 7 27.62 -11.20 -27.28
N LYS A 8 27.37 -10.28 -28.21
CA LYS A 8 27.01 -8.89 -27.85
C LYS A 8 25.64 -8.80 -27.16
N LYS A 9 24.70 -9.67 -27.53
CA LYS A 9 23.36 -9.73 -26.93
C LYS A 9 23.34 -10.39 -25.55
N SER A 10 24.17 -11.42 -25.31
CA SER A 10 24.32 -12.03 -23.99
C SER A 10 24.85 -11.04 -22.95
N ASN A 11 25.79 -10.18 -23.35
CA ASN A 11 26.34 -9.16 -22.47
C ASN A 11 25.30 -8.09 -22.09
N ALA A 12 24.36 -7.76 -22.98
CA ALA A 12 23.32 -6.78 -22.72
C ALA A 12 22.36 -7.24 -21.59
N VAL A 13 21.95 -8.49 -21.58
CA VAL A 13 21.10 -9.05 -20.52
C VAL A 13 21.81 -9.06 -19.18
N SER A 14 23.09 -9.48 -19.16
CA SER A 14 23.89 -9.48 -17.93
C SER A 14 24.09 -8.08 -17.37
N LEU A 15 24.21 -7.06 -18.24
CA LEU A 15 24.29 -5.65 -17.82
C LEU A 15 23.00 -5.17 -17.16
N ILE A 16 21.84 -5.59 -17.66
CA ILE A 16 20.54 -5.26 -17.06
C ILE A 16 20.43 -5.87 -15.65
N TYR A 17 20.83 -7.14 -15.49
CA TYR A 17 20.81 -7.79 -14.18
C TYR A 17 21.80 -7.15 -13.20
N LEU A 18 22.99 -6.78 -13.68
CA LEU A 18 23.97 -6.05 -12.88
C LEU A 18 23.40 -4.69 -12.42
N PHE A 19 22.78 -3.96 -13.32
CA PHE A 19 22.15 -2.67 -12.98
C PHE A 19 21.01 -2.86 -11.97
N GLY A 20 20.14 -3.85 -12.15
CA GLY A 20 19.08 -4.20 -11.19
C GLY A 20 19.64 -4.59 -9.83
N LEU A 21 20.72 -5.37 -9.79
CA LEU A 21 21.40 -5.74 -8.55
C LEU A 21 21.97 -4.52 -7.82
N LEU A 22 22.64 -3.63 -8.55
CA LEU A 22 23.20 -2.40 -7.98
C LEU A 22 22.08 -1.49 -7.42
N LEU A 23 21.00 -1.35 -8.15
CA LEU A 23 19.85 -0.55 -7.74
C LEU A 23 19.18 -1.12 -6.47
N ALA A 24 18.90 -2.42 -6.44
CA ALA A 24 18.31 -3.08 -5.28
C ALA A 24 19.25 -3.05 -4.05
N SER A 25 20.56 -3.21 -4.28
CA SER A 25 21.57 -3.13 -3.20
C SER A 25 21.72 -1.71 -2.68
N ALA A 26 21.67 -0.70 -3.54
CA ALA A 26 21.74 0.71 -3.14
C ALA A 26 20.52 1.09 -2.27
N GLU A 27 19.31 0.66 -2.65
CA GLU A 27 18.10 0.89 -1.86
C GLU A 27 18.18 0.17 -0.51
N LEU A 28 18.64 -1.08 -0.49
CA LEU A 28 18.83 -1.84 0.75
C LEU A 28 19.82 -1.15 1.70
N ILE A 29 20.94 -0.64 1.18
CA ILE A 29 21.94 0.10 1.98
C ILE A 29 21.33 1.41 2.48
N SER A 30 20.61 2.16 1.63
CA SER A 30 19.94 3.39 2.01
C SER A 30 18.92 3.17 3.11
N HIS A 31 18.18 2.06 3.05
CA HIS A 31 17.24 1.66 4.10
C HIS A 31 17.95 1.45 5.45
N PHE A 32 19.09 0.75 5.48
CA PHE A 32 19.88 0.60 6.71
C PHE A 32 20.45 1.91 7.26
N LEU A 33 20.66 2.90 6.40
CA LEU A 33 21.10 4.25 6.80
C LEU A 33 19.94 5.15 7.23
N GLY A 34 18.72 4.64 7.30
CA GLY A 34 17.52 5.40 7.65
C GLY A 34 17.08 6.40 6.57
N LYS A 35 17.58 6.26 5.35
CA LYS A 35 17.21 7.06 4.19
C LYS A 35 16.67 6.12 3.12
N SER A 36 15.41 6.26 2.73
CA SER A 36 14.87 5.54 1.58
C SER A 36 15.01 6.39 0.33
N LEU A 37 15.46 5.81 -0.78
CA LEU A 37 15.45 6.45 -2.10
C LEU A 37 14.01 6.54 -2.62
N CYS A 38 13.16 5.61 -2.18
CA CYS A 38 11.75 5.59 -2.53
C CYS A 38 10.93 6.43 -1.55
N THR A 39 10.76 7.72 -1.86
CA THR A 39 10.02 8.69 -1.03
C THR A 39 8.55 8.83 -1.41
N THR A 40 8.08 8.08 -2.41
CA THR A 40 6.70 8.16 -2.90
C THR A 40 5.71 7.49 -1.93
N GLY A 41 4.49 8.01 -1.87
CA GLY A 41 3.40 7.44 -1.05
C GLY A 41 3.17 5.95 -1.33
N GLY A 42 3.24 5.54 -2.60
CA GLY A 42 3.07 4.16 -3.02
C GLY A 42 4.09 3.19 -2.41
N CYS A 43 5.36 3.60 -2.21
CA CYS A 43 6.36 2.74 -1.56
C CYS A 43 6.00 2.45 -0.11
N ARG A 44 5.64 3.49 0.66
CA ARG A 44 5.26 3.36 2.08
C ARG A 44 4.02 2.49 2.27
N ILE A 45 3.09 2.56 1.33
CA ILE A 45 1.87 1.75 1.37
C ILE A 45 2.18 0.29 1.04
N VAL A 46 2.94 0.00 -0.03
CA VAL A 46 3.37 -1.36 -0.37
C VAL A 46 4.12 -2.02 0.80
N GLU A 47 5.01 -1.28 1.46
CA GLU A 47 5.71 -1.71 2.66
C GLU A 47 4.75 -2.19 3.77
N SER A 48 3.66 -1.46 4.00
CA SER A 48 2.70 -1.79 5.07
C SER A 48 1.90 -3.07 4.81
N PHE A 49 1.79 -3.50 3.56
CA PHE A 49 1.07 -4.73 3.18
C PHE A 49 1.96 -5.98 3.18
N VAL A 50 3.27 -5.83 3.16
CA VAL A 50 4.20 -6.97 3.18
C VAL A 50 4.55 -7.35 4.60
N LYS A 51 4.34 -8.63 4.94
CA LYS A 51 4.70 -9.17 6.25
C LYS A 51 6.23 -9.17 6.38
N GLY A 52 6.78 -8.27 7.20
CA GLY A 52 8.23 -8.05 7.34
C GLY A 52 8.73 -6.73 6.75
N GLY A 53 7.81 -5.90 6.20
CA GLY A 53 8.13 -4.58 5.66
C GLY A 53 8.86 -4.62 4.32
N ASP A 54 9.38 -3.48 3.90
CA ASP A 54 10.11 -3.32 2.65
C ASP A 54 11.48 -4.04 2.65
N LEU A 55 12.08 -4.27 3.82
CA LEU A 55 13.34 -5.00 3.95
C LEU A 55 13.26 -6.39 3.28
N VAL A 56 12.16 -7.11 3.46
CA VAL A 56 11.97 -8.44 2.85
C VAL A 56 11.89 -8.33 1.34
N LEU A 57 11.15 -7.34 0.80
CA LEU A 57 11.07 -7.12 -0.65
C LEU A 57 12.43 -6.74 -1.25
N LEU A 58 13.20 -5.89 -0.57
CA LEU A 58 14.53 -5.49 -1.02
C LEU A 58 15.49 -6.67 -1.04
N ILE A 59 15.49 -7.52 0.01
CA ILE A 59 16.29 -8.74 0.06
C ILE A 59 15.93 -9.68 -1.09
N ILE A 60 14.62 -9.89 -1.34
CA ILE A 60 14.14 -10.70 -2.45
C ILE A 60 14.63 -10.13 -3.78
N GLY A 61 14.58 -8.82 -3.97
CA GLY A 61 15.08 -8.13 -5.16
C GLY A 61 16.59 -8.37 -5.38
N VAL A 62 17.40 -8.23 -4.34
CA VAL A 62 18.85 -8.49 -4.40
C VAL A 62 19.12 -9.96 -4.74
N VAL A 63 18.44 -10.91 -4.10
CA VAL A 63 18.58 -12.34 -4.37
C VAL A 63 18.13 -12.67 -5.80
N LEU A 64 17.04 -12.07 -6.28
CA LEU A 64 16.52 -12.26 -7.63
C LEU A 64 17.57 -11.82 -8.67
N PHE A 65 18.00 -10.55 -8.63
CA PHE A 65 18.96 -10.05 -9.61
C PHE A 65 20.33 -10.71 -9.48
N GLY A 66 20.77 -11.03 -8.26
CA GLY A 66 22.01 -11.76 -8.02
C GLY A 66 21.98 -13.17 -8.61
N SER A 67 20.89 -13.91 -8.44
CA SER A 67 20.71 -15.24 -9.02
C SER A 67 20.62 -15.19 -10.55
N LEU A 68 19.86 -14.24 -11.10
CA LEU A 68 19.75 -14.05 -12.55
C LEU A 68 21.10 -13.69 -13.19
N LEU A 69 21.88 -12.82 -12.54
CA LEU A 69 23.23 -12.47 -12.99
C LEU A 69 24.17 -13.69 -12.96
N PHE A 70 24.19 -14.41 -11.85
CA PHE A 70 25.03 -15.61 -11.69
C PHE A 70 24.70 -16.66 -12.75
N ILE A 71 23.43 -16.95 -12.96
CA ILE A 71 22.98 -17.93 -13.95
C ILE A 71 23.29 -17.46 -15.38
N SER A 72 23.13 -16.16 -15.66
CA SER A 72 23.40 -15.56 -16.97
C SER A 72 24.87 -15.69 -17.40
N LEU A 73 25.79 -15.74 -16.44
CA LEU A 73 27.22 -15.95 -16.70
C LEU A 73 27.58 -17.43 -16.91
N SER A 74 26.71 -18.34 -16.50
CA SER A 74 26.92 -19.78 -16.65
C SER A 74 26.38 -20.27 -17.98
N LYS A 75 27.10 -21.20 -18.62
CA LYS A 75 26.71 -21.81 -19.92
C LYS A 75 26.03 -23.17 -19.77
N HIS A 76 25.68 -23.55 -18.54
CA HIS A 76 25.13 -24.90 -18.29
C HIS A 76 23.65 -24.97 -18.68
N ARG A 77 23.25 -26.02 -19.42
CA ARG A 77 21.87 -26.18 -19.95
C ARG A 77 20.82 -26.23 -18.85
N ILE A 78 21.09 -26.86 -17.72
CA ILE A 78 20.18 -26.94 -16.57
C ILE A 78 19.92 -25.55 -16.00
N LEU A 79 20.98 -24.73 -15.90
CA LEU A 79 20.87 -23.36 -15.40
C LEU A 79 20.04 -22.46 -16.31
N ASN A 80 20.01 -22.73 -17.63
CA ASN A 80 19.12 -22.00 -18.54
C ASN A 80 17.64 -22.30 -18.28
N ASN A 81 17.28 -23.54 -17.95
CA ASN A 81 15.89 -23.87 -17.57
C ASN A 81 15.51 -23.23 -16.22
N ILE A 82 16.41 -23.21 -15.26
CA ILE A 82 16.22 -22.52 -13.97
C ILE A 82 16.05 -21.00 -14.20
N HIS A 83 16.87 -20.41 -15.07
CA HIS A 83 16.75 -19.01 -15.45
C HIS A 83 15.37 -18.68 -16.02
N LEU A 84 14.86 -19.50 -16.94
CA LEU A 84 13.54 -19.37 -17.50
C LEU A 84 12.45 -19.42 -16.42
N LEU A 85 12.54 -20.41 -15.52
CA LEU A 85 11.60 -20.56 -14.40
C LEU A 85 11.58 -19.31 -13.48
N ILE A 86 12.76 -18.79 -13.15
CA ILE A 86 12.89 -17.59 -12.30
C ILE A 86 12.26 -16.39 -13.00
N LEU A 87 12.48 -16.21 -14.31
CA LEU A 87 11.89 -15.09 -15.07
C LEU A 87 10.36 -15.19 -15.15
N ILE A 88 9.81 -16.39 -15.37
CA ILE A 88 8.36 -16.59 -15.36
C ILE A 88 7.78 -16.29 -13.98
N SER A 89 8.42 -16.79 -12.91
CA SER A 89 7.98 -16.54 -11.54
C SER A 89 8.07 -15.06 -11.17
N ALA A 90 9.14 -14.38 -11.58
CA ALA A 90 9.29 -12.95 -11.36
C ALA A 90 8.16 -12.16 -12.05
N MET A 91 7.80 -12.50 -13.30
CA MET A 91 6.69 -11.84 -14.01
C MET A 91 5.33 -12.11 -13.36
N CYS A 92 5.12 -13.27 -12.76
CA CYS A 92 3.91 -13.53 -11.95
C CYS A 92 3.83 -12.57 -10.76
N VAL A 93 4.93 -12.42 -10.02
CA VAL A 93 5.00 -11.52 -8.87
C VAL A 93 4.80 -10.07 -9.29
N GLU A 94 5.45 -9.65 -10.38
CA GLU A 94 5.29 -8.30 -10.92
C GLU A 94 3.85 -8.04 -11.39
N GLY A 95 3.18 -9.03 -11.99
CA GLY A 95 1.76 -8.94 -12.36
C GLY A 95 0.87 -8.66 -11.15
N TYR A 96 1.15 -9.32 -10.02
CA TYR A 96 0.46 -9.05 -8.78
C TYR A 96 0.79 -7.66 -8.23
N LEU A 97 2.09 -7.30 -8.13
CA LEU A 97 2.51 -6.02 -7.55
C LEU A 97 1.99 -4.82 -8.35
N VAL A 98 2.10 -4.86 -9.67
CA VAL A 98 1.60 -3.80 -10.56
C VAL A 98 0.08 -3.72 -10.49
N GLY A 99 -0.62 -4.86 -10.56
CA GLY A 99 -2.08 -4.92 -10.41
C GLY A 99 -2.54 -4.37 -9.07
N PHE A 100 -1.88 -4.74 -7.97
CA PHE A 100 -2.16 -4.26 -6.63
C PHE A 100 -2.01 -2.73 -6.51
N GLN A 101 -0.94 -2.18 -7.09
CA GLN A 101 -0.72 -0.74 -7.11
C GLN A 101 -1.78 0.01 -7.91
N LEU A 102 -2.18 -0.50 -9.07
CA LEU A 102 -3.14 0.16 -9.96
C LEU A 102 -4.59 0.01 -9.50
N PHE A 103 -5.00 -1.18 -9.03
CA PHE A 103 -6.41 -1.48 -8.77
C PHE A 103 -6.79 -1.40 -7.30
N ILE A 104 -5.83 -1.59 -6.40
CA ILE A 104 -6.10 -1.68 -4.96
C ILE A 104 -5.68 -0.40 -4.22
N ILE A 105 -4.44 0.04 -4.43
CA ILE A 105 -3.89 1.20 -3.70
C ILE A 105 -4.14 2.50 -4.45
N HIS A 106 -4.20 2.47 -5.79
CA HIS A 106 -4.23 3.64 -6.68
C HIS A 106 -3.00 4.56 -6.53
N GLU A 107 -1.89 4.00 -6.07
CA GLU A 107 -0.62 4.69 -5.86
C GLU A 107 0.52 3.91 -6.50
N ILE A 108 1.39 4.57 -7.23
CA ILE A 108 2.47 3.92 -7.98
C ILE A 108 3.77 3.99 -7.18
N CYS A 109 4.41 2.84 -6.98
CA CYS A 109 5.76 2.73 -6.48
C CYS A 109 6.76 2.77 -7.63
N VAL A 110 7.54 3.86 -7.70
CA VAL A 110 8.52 4.07 -8.79
C VAL A 110 9.61 2.98 -8.76
N PHE A 111 10.04 2.53 -7.60
CA PHE A 111 11.02 1.45 -7.45
C PHE A 111 10.50 0.14 -8.05
N CYS A 112 9.28 -0.29 -7.66
CA CYS A 112 8.67 -1.51 -8.21
C CYS A 112 8.50 -1.43 -9.74
N LEU A 113 8.06 -0.27 -10.24
CA LEU A 113 7.91 -0.07 -11.69
C LEU A 113 9.25 -0.14 -12.44
N THR A 114 10.33 0.33 -11.81
CA THR A 114 11.69 0.23 -12.37
C THR A 114 12.15 -1.22 -12.43
N VAL A 115 11.93 -2.00 -11.36
CA VAL A 115 12.24 -3.45 -11.31
C VAL A 115 11.47 -4.19 -12.39
N PHE A 116 10.16 -3.97 -12.48
CA PHE A 116 9.30 -4.53 -13.53
C PHE A 116 9.83 -4.22 -14.93
N THR A 117 10.20 -2.96 -15.17
CA THR A 117 10.72 -2.51 -16.48
C THR A 117 12.03 -3.24 -16.84
N LEU A 118 12.95 -3.38 -15.88
CA LEU A 118 14.22 -4.07 -16.10
C LEU A 118 14.01 -5.56 -16.43
N ILE A 119 13.13 -6.25 -15.71
CA ILE A 119 12.79 -7.65 -15.95
C ILE A 119 12.14 -7.80 -17.32
N THR A 120 11.19 -6.92 -17.67
CA THR A 120 10.49 -6.94 -18.96
C THR A 120 11.47 -6.75 -20.13
N ILE A 121 12.40 -5.79 -20.04
CA ILE A 121 13.41 -5.55 -21.06
C ILE A 121 14.33 -6.78 -21.20
N ALA A 122 14.76 -7.39 -20.09
CA ALA A 122 15.58 -8.60 -20.12
C ALA A 122 14.87 -9.77 -20.81
N ILE A 123 13.58 -9.97 -20.52
CA ILE A 123 12.74 -10.99 -21.16
C ILE A 123 12.60 -10.72 -22.66
N LEU A 124 12.31 -9.48 -23.07
CA LEU A 124 12.18 -9.10 -24.47
C LEU A 124 13.47 -9.37 -25.26
N ILE A 125 14.62 -9.02 -24.70
CA ILE A 125 15.91 -9.28 -25.33
C ILE A 125 16.13 -10.78 -25.50
N LYS A 126 15.86 -11.58 -24.49
CA LYS A 126 16.00 -13.05 -24.54
C LYS A 126 15.00 -13.68 -25.51
N PHE A 127 13.77 -13.20 -25.55
CA PHE A 127 12.76 -13.63 -26.52
C PHE A 127 13.23 -13.40 -27.97
N ILE A 128 13.81 -12.20 -28.25
CA ILE A 128 14.41 -11.88 -29.55
C ILE A 128 15.64 -12.77 -29.84
N GLN A 129 16.32 -13.27 -28.82
CA GLN A 129 17.44 -14.22 -28.97
C GLN A 129 17.02 -15.62 -29.35
N GLY A 130 15.73 -15.96 -29.23
CA GLY A 130 15.15 -17.23 -29.64
C GLY A 130 14.57 -18.07 -28.50
N ASP A 131 14.61 -17.58 -27.26
CA ASP A 131 14.00 -18.26 -26.10
C ASP A 131 12.47 -18.07 -26.13
N LYS A 132 11.79 -18.76 -27.08
CA LYS A 132 10.35 -18.59 -27.33
C LYS A 132 9.46 -18.97 -26.15
N GLU A 133 9.96 -19.80 -25.24
CA GLU A 133 9.26 -20.20 -24.02
C GLU A 133 8.98 -19.01 -23.09
N LEU A 134 9.70 -17.90 -23.24
CA LEU A 134 9.47 -16.67 -22.47
C LEU A 134 8.13 -15.99 -22.78
N ILE A 135 7.42 -16.43 -23.80
CA ILE A 135 6.02 -16.02 -24.03
C ILE A 135 5.14 -16.37 -22.81
N PHE A 136 5.43 -17.49 -22.13
CA PHE A 136 4.72 -17.88 -20.92
C PHE A 136 4.89 -16.90 -19.77
N ALA A 137 6.00 -16.14 -19.72
CA ALA A 137 6.18 -15.09 -18.73
C ALA A 137 5.16 -13.95 -18.91
N PHE A 138 4.89 -13.55 -20.17
CA PHE A 138 3.86 -12.55 -20.47
C PHE A 138 2.45 -13.08 -20.19
N VAL A 139 2.17 -14.33 -20.54
CA VAL A 139 0.88 -14.97 -20.24
C VAL A 139 0.67 -15.02 -18.73
N ALA A 140 1.69 -15.40 -17.95
CA ALA A 140 1.65 -15.45 -16.51
C ALA A 140 1.40 -14.06 -15.91
N PHE A 141 2.13 -13.03 -16.38
CA PHE A 141 1.91 -11.64 -15.96
C PHE A 141 0.46 -11.21 -16.20
N VAL A 142 -0.03 -11.35 -17.45
CA VAL A 142 -1.39 -10.93 -17.80
C VAL A 142 -2.44 -11.67 -16.99
N SER A 143 -2.25 -12.98 -16.76
CA SER A 143 -3.19 -13.80 -15.98
C SER A 143 -3.28 -13.31 -14.54
N VAL A 144 -2.14 -13.08 -13.87
CA VAL A 144 -2.11 -12.63 -12.47
C VAL A 144 -2.61 -11.18 -12.37
N PHE A 145 -2.21 -10.32 -13.29
CA PHE A 145 -2.69 -8.94 -13.37
C PHE A 145 -4.21 -8.86 -13.52
N PHE A 146 -4.79 -9.72 -14.39
CA PHE A 146 -6.22 -9.79 -14.58
C PHE A 146 -6.95 -10.36 -13.35
N VAL A 147 -6.39 -11.38 -12.70
CA VAL A 147 -6.94 -11.89 -11.43
C VAL A 147 -6.94 -10.78 -10.37
N THR A 148 -5.86 -9.99 -10.27
CA THR A 148 -5.78 -8.85 -9.33
C THR A 148 -6.83 -7.78 -9.65
N TYR A 149 -7.12 -7.54 -10.92
CA TYR A 149 -8.22 -6.65 -11.35
C TYR A 149 -9.60 -7.18 -10.91
N LEU A 150 -9.82 -8.50 -10.97
CA LEU A 150 -11.09 -9.12 -10.56
C LEU A 150 -11.25 -9.18 -9.03
N VAL A 151 -10.16 -9.14 -8.28
CA VAL A 151 -10.22 -9.00 -6.82
C VAL A 151 -10.76 -7.61 -6.54
N ASN A 152 -12.05 -7.54 -6.22
CA ASN A 152 -12.64 -6.34 -5.69
C ASN A 152 -12.22 -6.25 -4.22
N PRO A 153 -11.18 -5.45 -3.88
CA PRO A 153 -10.91 -5.22 -2.49
C PRO A 153 -12.14 -4.48 -1.97
N GLN A 154 -12.82 -5.09 -1.01
CA GLN A 154 -13.70 -4.32 -0.14
C GLN A 154 -12.81 -3.43 0.76
N ILE A 155 -11.95 -2.64 0.13
CA ILE A 155 -11.42 -1.44 0.77
C ILE A 155 -12.67 -0.60 0.87
N GLY A 156 -13.29 -0.63 2.04
CA GLY A 156 -14.44 0.18 2.31
C GLY A 156 -14.05 1.58 1.89
N ASN A 157 -14.69 2.07 0.83
CA ASN A 157 -14.53 3.46 0.45
C ASN A 157 -14.72 4.23 1.73
N PHE A 158 -13.69 4.96 2.13
CA PHE A 158 -13.77 5.81 3.31
C PHE A 158 -15.00 6.69 3.05
N PRO A 159 -16.08 6.55 3.82
CA PRO A 159 -17.32 7.23 3.46
C PRO A 159 -17.02 8.72 3.38
N ALA A 160 -17.54 9.38 2.35
CA ALA A 160 -17.47 10.83 2.18
C ALA A 160 -18.34 11.51 3.26
N SER A 161 -17.95 11.36 4.50
CA SER A 161 -18.63 11.85 5.69
C SER A 161 -17.65 12.71 6.48
N GLN A 162 -18.15 13.82 7.02
CA GLN A 162 -17.33 14.75 7.82
C GLN A 162 -16.70 14.06 9.03
N TYR A 163 -17.42 13.12 9.64
CA TYR A 163 -16.94 12.36 10.81
C TYR A 163 -17.07 10.87 10.56
N VAL A 164 -15.96 10.15 10.57
CA VAL A 164 -15.92 8.69 10.39
C VAL A 164 -15.30 8.05 11.62
N LEU A 165 -16.09 7.24 12.32
CA LEU A 165 -15.61 6.50 13.49
C LEU A 165 -15.15 5.10 13.08
N VAL A 166 -13.87 4.84 13.21
CA VAL A 166 -13.32 3.50 12.96
C VAL A 166 -13.31 2.70 14.26
N TYR A 167 -13.95 1.54 14.20
CA TYR A 167 -14.20 0.69 15.35
C TYR A 167 -13.87 -0.78 15.07
N SER A 168 -13.74 -1.57 16.13
CA SER A 168 -13.71 -3.04 16.06
C SER A 168 -14.90 -3.61 16.83
N LYS A 169 -15.49 -4.68 16.30
CA LYS A 169 -16.62 -5.39 16.98
C LYS A 169 -16.25 -5.96 18.35
N SER A 170 -14.96 -6.26 18.56
CA SER A 170 -14.46 -6.82 19.82
C SER A 170 -13.96 -5.76 20.81
N CYS A 171 -14.17 -4.46 20.52
CA CYS A 171 -13.64 -3.35 21.31
C CYS A 171 -14.75 -2.73 22.19
N PRO A 172 -14.74 -2.93 23.53
CA PRO A 172 -15.73 -2.33 24.42
C PRO A 172 -15.74 -0.80 24.39
N ASN A 173 -14.57 -0.18 24.34
CA ASN A 173 -14.43 1.28 24.26
C ASN A 173 -15.03 1.85 22.97
N CYS A 174 -15.02 1.07 21.88
CA CYS A 174 -15.64 1.47 20.61
C CYS A 174 -17.16 1.50 20.73
N GLU A 175 -17.73 0.50 21.41
CA GLU A 175 -19.16 0.42 21.63
C GLU A 175 -19.70 1.58 22.46
N GLU A 176 -18.99 1.98 23.51
CA GLU A 176 -19.33 3.16 24.31
C GLU A 176 -19.38 4.43 23.45
N VAL A 177 -18.40 4.64 22.55
CA VAL A 177 -18.40 5.80 21.66
C VAL A 177 -19.56 5.73 20.65
N ILE A 178 -19.88 4.55 20.12
CA ILE A 178 -21.02 4.37 19.21
C ILE A 178 -22.34 4.69 19.92
N GLN A 179 -22.51 4.20 21.15
CA GLN A 179 -23.70 4.49 21.95
C GLN A 179 -23.81 5.99 22.26
N PHE A 180 -22.72 6.62 22.65
CA PHE A 180 -22.63 8.07 22.84
C PHE A 180 -23.07 8.82 21.58
N CYS A 181 -22.52 8.49 20.41
CA CYS A 181 -22.91 9.13 19.14
C CYS A 181 -24.40 8.95 18.83
N LYS A 182 -24.98 7.77 19.11
CA LYS A 182 -26.41 7.52 18.93
C LYS A 182 -27.27 8.33 19.89
N GLN A 183 -26.89 8.43 21.17
CA GLN A 183 -27.61 9.16 22.19
C GLN A 183 -27.71 10.66 21.84
N TYR A 184 -26.61 11.24 21.36
CA TYR A 184 -26.55 12.67 20.99
C TYR A 184 -26.91 12.93 19.51
N LYS A 185 -27.34 11.89 18.77
CA LYS A 185 -27.69 11.96 17.33
C LYS A 185 -26.63 12.64 16.47
N LEU A 186 -25.36 12.33 16.74
CA LEU A 186 -24.24 12.90 16.01
C LEU A 186 -24.13 12.30 14.60
N PRO A 187 -23.79 13.11 13.57
CA PRO A 187 -23.65 12.65 12.19
C PRO A 187 -22.31 11.91 11.97
N VAL A 188 -22.09 10.83 12.73
CA VAL A 188 -20.87 10.03 12.66
C VAL A 188 -21.16 8.74 11.91
N THR A 189 -20.34 8.42 10.91
CA THR A 189 -20.45 7.17 10.12
C THR A 189 -19.51 6.11 10.69
N PRO A 190 -20.01 5.01 11.29
CA PRO A 190 -19.17 3.95 11.81
C PRO A 190 -18.63 3.06 10.68
N VAL A 191 -17.32 2.77 10.70
CA VAL A 191 -16.62 1.87 9.76
C VAL A 191 -15.81 0.85 10.54
N GLU A 192 -15.91 -0.42 10.15
CA GLU A 192 -15.14 -1.49 10.80
C GLU A 192 -13.66 -1.43 10.39
N VAL A 193 -12.75 -1.55 11.36
CA VAL A 193 -11.29 -1.46 11.14
C VAL A 193 -10.75 -2.52 10.18
N SER A 194 -11.43 -3.67 10.04
CA SER A 194 -11.06 -4.73 9.10
C SER A 194 -10.91 -4.23 7.66
N HIS A 195 -11.75 -3.28 7.26
CA HIS A 195 -11.73 -2.66 5.93
C HIS A 195 -10.61 -1.62 5.74
N LEU A 196 -9.98 -1.15 6.82
CA LEU A 196 -9.00 -0.06 6.82
C LEU A 196 -7.65 -0.47 7.43
N SER A 197 -7.46 -1.76 7.72
CA SER A 197 -6.29 -2.26 8.46
C SER A 197 -4.96 -1.91 7.80
N GLY A 198 -4.87 -1.94 6.48
CA GLY A 198 -3.67 -1.54 5.74
C GLY A 198 -3.37 -0.04 5.86
N THR A 199 -4.40 0.80 5.72
CA THR A 199 -4.26 2.26 5.85
C THR A 199 -3.81 2.65 7.26
N PHE A 200 -4.40 2.04 8.31
CA PHE A 200 -4.02 2.32 9.69
C PHE A 200 -2.61 1.87 10.03
N LYS A 201 -2.16 0.73 9.50
CA LYS A 201 -0.75 0.31 9.61
C LYS A 201 0.19 1.33 8.96
N ALA A 202 -0.13 1.81 7.75
CA ALA A 202 0.67 2.80 7.04
C ALA A 202 0.77 4.13 7.81
N LEU A 203 -0.29 4.49 8.54
CA LEU A 203 -0.33 5.67 9.40
C LEU A 203 0.22 5.43 10.81
N ASN A 204 0.72 4.23 11.10
CA ASN A 204 1.19 3.79 12.41
C ASN A 204 0.12 3.93 13.53
N ILE A 205 -1.15 3.77 13.16
CA ILE A 205 -2.28 3.78 14.09
C ILE A 205 -2.59 2.33 14.48
N ASN A 206 -2.28 1.97 15.72
CA ASN A 206 -2.35 0.60 16.22
C ASN A 206 -3.51 0.33 17.19
N SER A 207 -4.38 1.32 17.41
CA SER A 207 -5.46 1.24 18.39
C SER A 207 -6.77 1.81 17.85
N VAL A 208 -7.90 1.29 18.34
CA VAL A 208 -9.26 1.79 18.10
C VAL A 208 -9.92 2.07 19.46
N PRO A 209 -10.89 2.99 19.56
CA PRO A 209 -11.56 3.76 18.50
C PRO A 209 -10.72 4.92 17.95
N VAL A 210 -10.93 5.22 16.65
CA VAL A 210 -10.33 6.37 15.97
C VAL A 210 -11.43 7.14 15.25
N LEU A 211 -11.49 8.45 15.50
CA LEU A 211 -12.37 9.35 14.75
C LEU A 211 -11.55 10.07 13.69
N PHE A 212 -11.93 9.93 12.44
CA PHE A 212 -11.45 10.76 11.34
C PHE A 212 -12.37 11.95 11.18
N CYS A 213 -11.78 13.14 11.12
CA CYS A 213 -12.48 14.41 10.92
C CYS A 213 -12.02 15.03 9.61
N ASP A 214 -12.96 15.30 8.70
CA ASP A 214 -12.75 16.07 7.49
C ASP A 214 -13.39 17.45 7.63
N GLU A 215 -12.58 18.45 7.97
CA GLU A 215 -13.00 19.84 8.12
C GLU A 215 -12.64 20.68 6.87
N GLY A 216 -12.67 20.06 5.70
CA GLY A 216 -12.35 20.71 4.44
C GLY A 216 -10.85 20.92 4.23
N MET A 217 -10.28 22.02 4.74
CA MET A 217 -8.84 22.28 4.59
C MET A 217 -7.96 21.49 5.56
N GLN A 218 -8.52 20.95 6.63
CA GLN A 218 -7.78 20.15 7.62
C GLN A 218 -8.43 18.78 7.79
N LYS A 219 -7.58 17.75 7.70
CA LYS A 219 -7.96 16.36 7.96
C LYS A 219 -7.12 15.84 9.11
N HIS A 220 -7.75 15.32 10.14
CA HIS A 220 -7.02 14.82 11.29
C HIS A 220 -7.69 13.61 11.94
N PHE A 221 -6.92 12.86 12.70
CA PHE A 221 -7.36 11.68 13.42
C PHE A 221 -7.32 11.96 14.92
N ILE A 222 -8.38 11.55 15.61
CA ILE A 222 -8.48 11.62 17.08
C ILE A 222 -8.53 10.20 17.61
N LEU A 223 -7.61 9.86 18.50
CA LEU A 223 -7.45 8.52 19.03
C LEU A 223 -7.95 8.46 20.48
N GLY A 224 -8.60 7.37 20.82
CA GLY A 224 -9.04 7.08 22.19
C GLY A 224 -10.43 7.63 22.50
N LYS A 225 -11.17 6.88 23.37
CA LYS A 225 -12.58 7.14 23.60
C LYS A 225 -12.87 8.50 24.25
N GLU A 226 -12.06 8.91 25.21
CA GLU A 226 -12.27 10.17 25.94
C GLU A 226 -12.02 11.37 25.02
N ASN A 227 -10.88 11.38 24.33
CA ASN A 227 -10.55 12.46 23.38
C ASN A 227 -11.62 12.62 22.29
N ILE A 228 -12.20 11.49 21.82
CA ILE A 228 -13.25 11.49 20.80
C ILE A 228 -14.54 12.09 21.39
N LYS A 229 -14.94 11.69 22.60
CA LYS A 229 -16.13 12.22 23.26
C LYS A 229 -15.98 13.74 23.52
N ASP A 230 -14.86 14.16 24.08
CA ASP A 230 -14.59 15.58 24.37
C ASP A 230 -14.61 16.43 23.10
N TYR A 231 -13.99 15.95 22.02
CA TYR A 231 -14.01 16.63 20.74
C TYR A 231 -15.42 16.74 20.17
N LEU A 232 -16.18 15.68 20.21
CA LEU A 232 -17.55 15.67 19.70
C LEU A 232 -18.47 16.56 20.53
N ILE A 233 -18.30 16.63 21.86
CA ILE A 233 -19.03 17.54 22.74
C ILE A 233 -18.69 18.99 22.40
N ALA A 234 -17.43 19.32 22.19
CA ALA A 234 -17.00 20.67 21.82
C ALA A 234 -17.54 21.13 20.45
N LYS A 235 -17.83 20.20 19.55
CA LYS A 235 -18.41 20.47 18.21
C LYS A 235 -19.93 20.37 18.17
N LEU A 236 -20.56 19.87 19.24
CA LEU A 236 -22.02 19.95 19.32
C LEU A 236 -22.41 21.43 19.25
N PRO A 237 -23.33 21.84 18.34
CA PRO A 237 -23.93 23.14 18.46
C PRO A 237 -24.53 23.20 19.85
N ALA A 238 -24.21 24.27 20.59
CA ALA A 238 -24.79 24.49 21.89
C ALA A 238 -26.32 24.34 21.72
N LYS A 239 -26.82 23.12 21.97
CA LYS A 239 -28.23 22.95 22.18
C LYS A 239 -28.48 23.85 23.36
N HIS A 240 -29.27 24.90 23.16
CA HIS A 240 -29.90 25.57 24.25
C HIS A 240 -30.36 24.48 25.21
N THR A 241 -29.57 24.22 26.24
CA THR A 241 -30.11 23.70 27.47
C THR A 241 -31.18 24.73 27.77
N ASN A 242 -32.43 24.34 27.56
CA ASN A 242 -33.51 25.03 28.22
C ASN A 242 -33.13 24.91 29.70
N GLU A 243 -32.41 25.89 30.17
CA GLU A 243 -32.31 26.20 31.59
C GLU A 243 -33.74 26.65 31.99
N GLU A 244 -34.61 25.63 32.11
CA GLU A 244 -35.85 25.83 32.85
C GLU A 244 -35.42 26.24 34.27
N GLY A 245 -35.38 27.54 34.51
CA GLY A 245 -35.15 28.07 35.83
C GLY A 245 -34.15 29.23 36.00
N LEU A 246 -33.40 29.63 34.96
CA LEU A 246 -32.50 30.80 35.07
C LEU A 246 -33.12 32.02 34.33
N CYS A 247 -33.62 32.97 35.15
CA CYS A 247 -34.02 34.28 34.63
C CYS A 247 -32.75 35.12 34.39
N PRO A 248 -32.60 35.77 33.20
CA PRO A 248 -31.49 36.66 32.94
C PRO A 248 -31.54 37.88 33.89
N ILE A 249 -30.44 38.15 34.60
CA ILE A 249 -30.35 39.20 35.61
C ILE A 249 -30.47 40.62 35.05
N PHE A 250 -30.44 40.78 33.72
CA PHE A 250 -30.42 42.12 33.08
C PHE A 250 -31.53 42.41 32.04
N GLU A 251 -32.52 41.58 31.89
CA GLU A 251 -33.69 41.94 31.09
C GLU A 251 -34.94 42.08 32.00
N GLN A 252 -35.41 43.30 32.09
CA GLN A 252 -36.70 43.62 32.69
C GLN A 252 -37.82 43.04 31.79
N GLY A 253 -38.36 41.90 32.15
CA GLY A 253 -39.54 41.41 31.48
C GLY A 253 -39.90 39.96 31.76
N LYS A 254 -40.70 39.79 32.81
CA LYS A 254 -41.64 38.69 33.05
C LYS A 254 -41.15 37.26 32.90
N CYS A 255 -40.70 36.66 33.96
CA CYS A 255 -40.80 35.23 34.19
C CYS A 255 -42.27 34.79 34.19
N LYS A 256 -42.63 33.89 33.30
CA LYS A 256 -43.88 33.12 33.33
C LYS A 256 -43.55 31.71 33.82
#